data_be20aee23c68f30395df89801ba5bee9
#
_entry.id   be20aee23c68f30395df89801ba5bee9
#
_cell.length_a   1.000
_cell.length_b   1.000
_cell.length_c   1.000
_cell.angle_alpha   90.00
_cell.angle_beta   90.00
_cell.angle_gamma   90.00
#
_symmetry.space_group_name_H-M   'P 1'
#
loop_
_entity.id
_entity.type
_entity.pdbx_description
1 polymer ?
#
loop_
_entity_poly.entity_id
_entity_poly.type
_entity_poly.pdbx_seq_one_letter_code
_entity_poly.pdbx_strand_id
1 'polypeptide(L)'
;VGDMRRRTLLAGAVGTAASAAAGCLGAVGRDEYEATPAGVDPAVREETGYEQTAVEEQVIERTVDAGVSEEITVRNYLTEHEKGVDLGPIGTVQAATFTVFTSPQISIAGRGFNPIAGMSTTELVEAMEADFERIENVEHVEDGETTVLGQSTPESLFEAEAGLDAGVSVDVNLHVTESVETTDDHLVTIGVYPREVEAVEADNVAAMTSGVVESVE
;
A
#
# COMPACT_ATOMS: atom_id res chain seq x y z
N VAL A 1 -59.11 -23.74 -20.49
CA VAL A 1 -60.45 -23.20 -20.23
C VAL A 1 -60.49 -22.66 -18.83
N GLY A 2 -60.68 -21.34 -18.74
CA GLY A 2 -61.25 -20.58 -17.65
C GLY A 2 -60.32 -20.27 -16.48
N ASP A 3 -60.23 -19.17 -16.04
CA ASP A 3 -60.70 -17.80 -16.21
C ASP A 3 -60.32 -17.05 -14.93
N MET A 4 -59.80 -15.87 -15.18
CA MET A 4 -59.73 -14.69 -14.33
C MET A 4 -60.51 -14.71 -12.98
N ARG A 5 -59.98 -14.13 -11.92
CA ARG A 5 -60.50 -12.88 -11.36
C ARG A 5 -59.54 -12.20 -10.35
N ARG A 6 -59.24 -11.00 -10.73
CA ARG A 6 -58.84 -9.87 -9.90
C ARG A 6 -59.66 -9.75 -8.62
N ARG A 7 -59.04 -9.33 -7.54
CA ARG A 7 -59.60 -8.25 -6.67
C ARG A 7 -58.51 -7.66 -5.75
N THR A 8 -58.27 -6.43 -6.06
CA THR A 8 -57.67 -5.38 -5.25
C THR A 8 -58.42 -5.23 -3.91
N LEU A 9 -57.66 -5.04 -2.83
CA LEU A 9 -58.09 -4.20 -1.71
C LEU A 9 -56.87 -3.54 -1.07
N LEU A 10 -56.93 -2.22 -1.13
CA LEU A 10 -56.17 -1.23 -0.39
C LEU A 10 -56.58 -1.25 1.09
N ALA A 11 -55.61 -1.01 1.95
CA ALA A 11 -55.60 -0.23 3.19
C ALA A 11 -54.50 -0.81 4.08
N GLY A 12 -53.61 -0.09 4.60
CA GLY A 12 -53.50 1.14 5.29
C GLY A 12 -52.06 1.36 5.72
N ALA A 13 -51.61 2.58 5.55
CA ALA A 13 -50.37 3.10 6.07
C ALA A 13 -50.36 3.09 7.59
N VAL A 14 -49.28 2.65 8.19
CA VAL A 14 -48.72 3.29 9.39
C VAL A 14 -47.19 3.09 9.32
N GLY A 15 -46.49 4.20 9.19
CA GLY A 15 -45.07 4.26 9.29
C GLY A 15 -44.58 3.89 10.67
N THR A 16 -43.54 3.12 10.68
CA THR A 16 -42.50 3.19 11.71
C THR A 16 -41.17 3.25 10.99
N ALA A 17 -40.59 4.45 11.01
CA ALA A 17 -39.19 4.62 10.78
C ALA A 17 -38.46 3.81 11.85
N ALA A 18 -38.09 2.59 11.53
CA ALA A 18 -37.03 1.88 12.21
C ALA A 18 -35.74 2.49 11.68
N SER A 19 -35.25 3.54 12.34
CA SER A 19 -33.83 3.87 12.34
C SER A 19 -33.13 2.59 12.74
N ALA A 20 -32.57 1.91 11.75
CA ALA A 20 -31.52 0.94 11.96
C ALA A 20 -30.34 1.73 12.55
N ALA A 21 -30.31 1.83 13.86
CA ALA A 21 -29.05 1.91 14.55
C ALA A 21 -28.32 0.62 14.13
N ALA A 22 -27.43 0.72 13.16
CA ALA A 22 -26.35 -0.22 13.00
C ALA A 22 -25.50 -0.06 14.26
N GLY A 23 -26.05 -0.57 15.37
CA GLY A 23 -25.35 -0.70 16.62
C GLY A 23 -24.39 -1.83 16.45
N CYS A 24 -23.15 -1.56 16.74
CA CYS A 24 -22.10 -2.46 17.15
C CYS A 24 -22.65 -3.71 17.86
N LEU A 25 -22.91 -4.75 17.10
CA LEU A 25 -22.81 -6.09 17.61
C LEU A 25 -21.39 -6.51 17.29
N GLY A 26 -20.48 -6.19 18.22
CA GLY A 26 -19.16 -6.78 18.25
C GLY A 26 -19.33 -8.28 18.06
N ALA A 27 -18.93 -8.78 16.89
CA ALA A 27 -18.75 -10.19 16.70
C ALA A 27 -17.66 -10.59 17.69
N VAL A 28 -18.02 -11.33 18.69
CA VAL A 28 -17.07 -11.92 19.63
C VAL A 28 -16.10 -12.78 18.82
N GLY A 29 -14.86 -12.30 18.62
CA GLY A 29 -13.76 -13.16 18.26
C GLY A 29 -12.89 -12.84 17.07
N ARG A 30 -13.12 -11.77 16.28
CA ARG A 30 -12.18 -11.32 15.24
C ARG A 30 -12.37 -9.82 15.02
N ASP A 31 -11.39 -9.05 15.48
CA ASP A 31 -11.32 -7.64 15.11
C ASP A 31 -10.68 -7.53 13.73
N GLU A 32 -11.38 -6.88 12.80
CA GLU A 32 -10.92 -6.64 11.45
C GLU A 32 -10.46 -5.19 11.35
N TYR A 33 -9.23 -5.01 10.89
CA TYR A 33 -8.59 -3.73 10.66
C TYR A 33 -8.28 -3.62 9.17
N GLU A 34 -8.76 -2.58 8.51
CA GLU A 34 -8.61 -2.38 7.08
C GLU A 34 -8.04 -1.00 6.81
N ALA A 35 -6.95 -0.95 6.01
CA ALA A 35 -6.34 0.30 5.57
C ALA A 35 -7.13 0.92 4.41
N THR A 36 -6.91 2.20 4.17
CA THR A 36 -7.38 2.89 2.96
C THR A 36 -6.27 2.84 1.91
N PRO A 37 -6.50 2.32 0.69
CA PRO A 37 -5.48 2.30 -0.35
C PRO A 37 -4.98 3.72 -0.66
N ALA A 38 -3.74 4.02 -0.31
CA ALA A 38 -3.05 5.25 -0.69
C ALA A 38 -2.35 5.06 -2.04
N GLY A 39 -1.98 6.14 -2.70
CA GLY A 39 -1.25 6.09 -3.97
C GLY A 39 -0.64 7.44 -4.31
N VAL A 40 -0.47 7.76 -5.60
CA VAL A 40 0.15 9.00 -6.05
C VAL A 40 -0.83 9.84 -6.88
N ASP A 41 -0.79 11.16 -6.69
CA ASP A 41 -1.61 12.12 -7.43
C ASP A 41 -1.50 11.89 -8.94
N PRO A 42 -2.63 11.83 -9.69
CA PRO A 42 -2.63 11.60 -11.13
C PRO A 42 -1.77 12.59 -11.92
N ALA A 43 -1.70 13.87 -11.49
CA ALA A 43 -0.88 14.86 -12.19
C ALA A 43 0.62 14.58 -12.04
N VAL A 44 1.06 14.10 -10.86
CA VAL A 44 2.45 13.70 -10.63
C VAL A 44 2.78 12.44 -11.44
N ARG A 45 1.86 11.47 -11.52
CA ARG A 45 2.04 10.28 -12.36
C ARG A 45 2.17 10.65 -13.84
N GLU A 46 1.35 11.57 -14.34
CA GLU A 46 1.44 12.06 -15.72
C GLU A 46 2.78 12.78 -15.99
N GLU A 47 3.26 13.61 -15.06
CA GLU A 47 4.52 14.33 -15.17
C GLU A 47 5.74 13.41 -15.18
N THR A 48 5.75 12.40 -14.30
CA THR A 48 6.86 11.45 -14.16
C THR A 48 6.80 10.28 -15.13
N GLY A 49 5.64 10.03 -15.74
CA GLY A 49 5.39 8.94 -16.69
C GLY A 49 5.14 7.58 -16.03
N TYR A 50 4.81 7.56 -14.74
CA TYR A 50 4.37 6.35 -14.04
C TYR A 50 2.86 6.14 -14.22
N GLU A 51 2.45 4.91 -14.45
CA GLU A 51 1.05 4.50 -14.53
C GLU A 51 0.70 3.62 -13.33
N GLN A 52 -0.44 3.87 -12.68
CA GLN A 52 -0.93 2.96 -11.64
C GLN A 52 -1.41 1.67 -12.30
N THR A 53 -0.78 0.55 -11.96
CA THR A 53 -1.02 -0.75 -12.58
C THR A 53 -1.85 -1.69 -11.72
N ALA A 54 -1.71 -1.59 -10.39
CA ALA A 54 -2.44 -2.44 -9.46
C ALA A 54 -2.77 -1.73 -8.13
N VAL A 55 -3.82 -2.21 -7.48
CA VAL A 55 -4.09 -2.02 -6.06
C VAL A 55 -4.36 -3.41 -5.50
N GLU A 56 -3.40 -3.96 -4.78
CA GLU A 56 -3.47 -5.32 -4.25
C GLU A 56 -3.78 -5.31 -2.76
N GLU A 57 -4.74 -6.14 -2.35
CA GLU A 57 -5.07 -6.38 -0.95
C GLU A 57 -4.21 -7.52 -0.39
N GLN A 58 -3.54 -7.28 0.72
CA GLN A 58 -2.80 -8.28 1.47
C GLN A 58 -3.49 -8.52 2.81
N VAL A 59 -4.06 -9.71 3.00
CA VAL A 59 -4.77 -10.09 4.24
C VAL A 59 -3.84 -10.91 5.14
N ILE A 60 -3.67 -10.45 6.38
CA ILE A 60 -2.85 -11.12 7.39
C ILE A 60 -3.73 -11.46 8.59
N GLU A 61 -3.77 -12.73 8.99
CA GLU A 61 -4.39 -13.17 10.25
C GLU A 61 -3.30 -13.34 11.32
N ARG A 62 -3.49 -12.72 12.47
CA ARG A 62 -2.54 -12.80 13.60
C ARG A 62 -3.27 -12.96 14.91
N THR A 63 -2.63 -13.71 15.82
CA THR A 63 -3.03 -13.74 17.23
C THR A 63 -2.16 -12.76 18.01
N VAL A 64 -2.79 -11.82 18.71
CA VAL A 64 -2.11 -10.81 19.53
C VAL A 64 -2.42 -11.08 21.01
N ASP A 65 -1.38 -11.13 21.85
CA ASP A 65 -1.49 -11.28 23.30
C ASP A 65 -1.42 -9.90 23.99
N ALA A 66 -2.59 -9.32 24.26
CA ALA A 66 -2.73 -8.04 24.97
C ALA A 66 -3.28 -8.22 26.41
N GLY A 67 -2.98 -9.37 27.03
CA GLY A 67 -3.54 -9.78 28.34
C GLY A 67 -4.76 -10.70 28.21
N VAL A 68 -5.37 -10.72 27.03
CA VAL A 68 -6.23 -11.75 26.44
C VAL A 68 -5.68 -12.04 25.06
N SER A 69 -5.75 -13.30 24.63
CA SER A 69 -5.34 -13.69 23.28
C SER A 69 -6.49 -13.39 22.34
N GLU A 70 -6.27 -12.45 21.40
CA GLU A 70 -7.25 -12.05 20.37
C GLU A 70 -6.73 -12.40 18.99
N GLU A 71 -7.60 -12.94 18.15
CA GLU A 71 -7.32 -13.19 16.73
C GLU A 71 -7.81 -11.99 15.93
N ILE A 72 -6.88 -11.32 15.22
CA ILE A 72 -7.18 -10.15 14.39
C ILE A 72 -6.95 -10.46 12.91
N THR A 73 -7.73 -9.82 12.04
CA THR A 73 -7.53 -9.81 10.60
C THR A 73 -7.11 -8.42 10.18
N VAL A 74 -5.97 -8.31 9.51
CA VAL A 74 -5.40 -7.03 9.02
C VAL A 74 -5.41 -7.05 7.51
N ARG A 75 -6.01 -6.01 6.88
CA ARG A 75 -6.01 -5.80 5.45
C ARG A 75 -5.11 -4.62 5.12
N ASN A 76 -3.99 -4.92 4.52
CA ASN A 76 -3.06 -3.93 3.97
C ASN A 76 -3.33 -3.75 2.47
N TYR A 77 -2.84 -2.65 1.91
CA TYR A 77 -2.88 -2.43 0.47
C TYR A 77 -1.50 -2.07 -0.07
N LEU A 78 -1.20 -2.61 -1.26
CA LEU A 78 -0.07 -2.23 -2.09
C LEU A 78 -0.61 -1.56 -3.35
N THR A 79 -0.33 -0.28 -3.52
CA THR A 79 -0.65 0.44 -4.75
C THR A 79 0.60 0.54 -5.60
N GLU A 80 0.58 -0.13 -6.74
CA GLU A 80 1.73 -0.24 -7.64
C GLU A 80 1.62 0.71 -8.81
N HIS A 81 2.76 1.35 -9.11
CA HIS A 81 2.93 2.23 -10.27
C HIS A 81 4.16 1.76 -11.02
N GLU A 82 4.02 1.63 -12.35
CA GLU A 82 5.09 1.16 -13.21
C GLU A 82 5.42 2.16 -14.30
N LYS A 83 6.67 2.13 -14.74
CA LYS A 83 7.16 2.92 -15.87
C LYS A 83 8.12 2.11 -16.74
N GLY A 84 7.92 2.18 -18.05
CA GLY A 84 8.86 1.66 -19.02
C GLY A 84 10.08 2.55 -19.14
N VAL A 85 11.28 1.97 -18.98
CA VAL A 85 12.56 2.67 -19.15
C VAL A 85 13.35 2.05 -20.29
N ASP A 86 14.09 2.90 -21.02
CA ASP A 86 14.95 2.44 -22.13
C ASP A 86 16.34 2.05 -21.61
N LEU A 87 16.64 0.77 -21.66
CA LEU A 87 17.93 0.19 -21.26
C LEU A 87 18.86 -0.06 -22.47
N GLY A 88 18.80 0.80 -23.46
CA GLY A 88 19.69 0.76 -24.62
C GLY A 88 19.54 -0.52 -25.46
N PRO A 89 20.55 -1.41 -25.51
CA PRO A 89 20.47 -2.62 -26.34
C PRO A 89 19.36 -3.60 -25.96
N ILE A 90 18.87 -3.53 -24.73
CA ILE A 90 17.77 -4.36 -24.21
C ILE A 90 16.43 -3.82 -24.67
N GLY A 91 16.37 -2.52 -24.99
CA GLY A 91 15.13 -1.82 -25.35
C GLY A 91 14.37 -1.29 -24.12
N THR A 92 13.12 -0.89 -24.36
CA THR A 92 12.23 -0.42 -23.29
C THR A 92 11.65 -1.61 -22.53
N VAL A 93 11.85 -1.64 -21.22
CA VAL A 93 11.33 -2.65 -20.30
C VAL A 93 10.61 -1.98 -19.13
N GLN A 94 9.60 -2.64 -18.57
CA GLN A 94 8.96 -2.21 -17.31
C GLN A 94 9.93 -2.56 -16.17
N ALA A 95 10.74 -1.61 -15.79
CA ALA A 95 11.82 -1.82 -14.82
C ALA A 95 11.93 -0.71 -13.78
N ALA A 96 11.11 0.35 -13.89
CA ALA A 96 10.95 1.33 -12.82
C ALA A 96 9.58 1.14 -12.17
N THR A 97 9.57 0.97 -10.84
CA THR A 97 8.36 0.75 -10.05
C THR A 97 8.33 1.71 -8.87
N PHE A 98 7.14 2.12 -8.49
CA PHE A 98 6.89 2.88 -7.27
C PHE A 98 5.68 2.31 -6.55
N THR A 99 5.88 1.82 -5.33
CA THR A 99 4.84 1.18 -4.53
C THR A 99 4.54 2.02 -3.29
N VAL A 100 3.25 2.20 -3.01
CA VAL A 100 2.78 2.72 -1.73
C VAL A 100 2.17 1.57 -0.95
N PHE A 101 2.81 1.19 0.14
CA PHE A 101 2.29 0.21 1.09
C PHE A 101 1.50 0.94 2.18
N THR A 102 0.26 0.52 2.41
CA THR A 102 -0.61 1.10 3.44
C THR A 102 -1.08 0.00 4.40
N SER A 103 -0.94 0.25 5.69
CA SER A 103 -1.32 -0.66 6.77
C SER A 103 -2.16 0.09 7.81
N PRO A 104 -3.27 -0.49 8.31
CA PRO A 104 -4.15 0.21 9.23
C PRO A 104 -3.49 0.42 10.59
N GLN A 105 -3.86 1.49 11.29
CA GLN A 105 -3.53 1.64 12.69
C GLN A 105 -4.29 0.60 13.51
N ILE A 106 -3.57 -0.27 14.21
CA ILE A 106 -4.13 -1.31 15.06
C ILE A 106 -3.99 -0.88 16.52
N SER A 107 -5.10 -0.81 17.24
CA SER A 107 -5.10 -0.51 18.67
C SER A 107 -5.90 -1.55 19.45
N ILE A 108 -5.22 -2.32 20.29
CA ILE A 108 -5.82 -3.34 21.14
C ILE A 108 -5.58 -2.95 22.60
N ALA A 109 -6.66 -2.82 23.38
CA ALA A 109 -6.60 -2.40 24.78
C ALA A 109 -5.82 -1.07 25.00
N GLY A 110 -5.88 -0.14 24.03
CA GLY A 110 -5.21 1.16 24.08
C GLY A 110 -3.70 1.11 23.80
N ARG A 111 -3.21 0.04 23.20
CA ARG A 111 -1.82 -0.10 22.74
C ARG A 111 -1.81 -0.29 21.22
N GLY A 112 -0.92 0.46 20.54
CA GLY A 112 -0.66 0.30 19.13
C GLY A 112 0.12 -1.00 18.84
N PHE A 113 -0.27 -1.70 17.78
CA PHE A 113 0.32 -2.97 17.35
C PHE A 113 0.67 -3.02 15.86
N ASN A 114 0.80 -1.87 15.20
CA ASN A 114 1.17 -1.89 13.79
C ASN A 114 2.62 -2.38 13.63
N PRO A 115 2.87 -3.47 12.86
CA PRO A 115 4.22 -4.04 12.74
C PRO A 115 5.21 -3.12 12.03
N ILE A 116 4.77 -2.26 11.10
CA ILE A 116 5.66 -1.34 10.37
C ILE A 116 5.91 -0.02 11.10
N ALA A 117 5.10 0.30 12.12
CA ALA A 117 5.28 1.51 12.92
C ALA A 117 6.58 1.44 13.72
N GLY A 118 7.52 2.32 13.39
CA GLY A 118 8.82 2.39 14.05
C GLY A 118 9.86 1.38 13.60
N MET A 119 9.62 0.66 12.49
CA MET A 119 10.66 -0.07 11.77
C MET A 119 11.57 0.91 11.05
N SER A 120 12.87 0.70 11.14
CA SER A 120 13.85 1.38 10.29
C SER A 120 13.71 0.93 8.83
N THR A 121 14.22 1.73 7.91
CA THR A 121 14.24 1.38 6.47
C THR A 121 14.93 0.03 6.21
N THR A 122 16.00 -0.28 6.94
CA THR A 122 16.69 -1.58 6.84
C THR A 122 15.78 -2.73 7.29
N GLU A 123 15.07 -2.60 8.41
CA GLU A 123 14.13 -3.62 8.89
C GLU A 123 12.95 -3.81 7.92
N LEU A 124 12.50 -2.73 7.28
CA LEU A 124 11.47 -2.78 6.24
C LEU A 124 11.96 -3.55 5.01
N VAL A 125 13.18 -3.27 4.54
CA VAL A 125 13.80 -3.98 3.41
C VAL A 125 13.99 -5.46 3.72
N GLU A 126 14.51 -5.81 4.90
CA GLU A 126 14.68 -7.21 5.32
C GLU A 126 13.32 -7.96 5.39
N ALA A 127 12.25 -7.28 5.82
CA ALA A 127 10.91 -7.86 5.80
C ALA A 127 10.39 -8.08 4.38
N MET A 128 10.72 -7.17 3.46
CA MET A 128 10.33 -7.24 2.05
C MET A 128 11.14 -8.27 1.26
N GLU A 129 12.45 -8.42 1.52
CA GLU A 129 13.29 -9.45 0.86
C GLU A 129 12.71 -10.85 1.02
N ALA A 130 12.02 -11.11 2.14
CA ALA A 130 11.36 -12.40 2.39
C ALA A 130 10.16 -12.66 1.46
N ASP A 131 9.54 -11.59 0.93
CA ASP A 131 8.34 -11.64 0.08
C ASP A 131 8.64 -11.39 -1.40
N PHE A 132 9.78 -10.74 -1.73
CA PHE A 132 10.18 -10.41 -3.10
C PHE A 132 11.27 -11.36 -3.63
N GLU A 133 10.88 -12.46 -4.26
CA GLU A 133 11.78 -13.50 -4.82
C GLU A 133 12.76 -13.00 -5.92
N ARG A 134 12.66 -11.73 -6.34
CA ARG A 134 13.40 -11.17 -7.50
C ARG A 134 14.43 -10.11 -7.16
N ILE A 135 14.54 -9.71 -5.88
CA ILE A 135 15.54 -8.73 -5.42
C ILE A 135 16.57 -9.46 -4.58
N GLU A 136 17.83 -9.37 -4.96
CA GLU A 136 18.95 -10.03 -4.30
C GLU A 136 20.08 -9.04 -4.03
N ASN A 137 21.00 -9.37 -3.13
CA ASN A 137 22.22 -8.61 -2.85
C ASN A 137 21.96 -7.15 -2.45
N VAL A 138 21.00 -6.94 -1.54
CA VAL A 138 20.66 -5.58 -1.08
C VAL A 138 21.74 -5.04 -0.17
N GLU A 139 22.32 -3.88 -0.53
CA GLU A 139 23.35 -3.17 0.21
C GLU A 139 22.89 -1.74 0.51
N HIS A 140 22.98 -1.32 1.78
CA HIS A 140 22.68 0.07 2.19
C HIS A 140 23.77 1.02 1.65
N VAL A 141 23.34 2.15 1.07
CA VAL A 141 24.23 3.16 0.47
C VAL A 141 24.27 4.42 1.32
N GLU A 142 23.13 5.07 1.54
CA GLU A 142 23.06 6.31 2.30
C GLU A 142 21.68 6.52 2.94
N ASP A 143 21.66 7.38 3.97
CA ASP A 143 20.45 7.83 4.63
C ASP A 143 20.19 9.30 4.29
N GLY A 144 18.91 9.66 4.13
CA GLY A 144 18.43 10.99 3.86
C GLY A 144 17.10 11.27 4.54
N GLU A 145 16.49 12.37 4.13
CA GLU A 145 15.13 12.74 4.53
C GLU A 145 14.35 13.13 3.29
N THR A 146 13.09 12.74 3.26
CA THR A 146 12.14 13.10 2.22
C THR A 146 10.83 13.62 2.82
N THR A 147 9.87 13.98 1.97
CA THR A 147 8.54 14.43 2.41
C THR A 147 7.46 13.54 1.85
N VAL A 148 6.66 12.94 2.72
CA VAL A 148 5.48 12.15 2.38
C VAL A 148 4.27 12.76 3.07
N LEU A 149 3.19 13.05 2.35
CA LEU A 149 1.98 13.70 2.89
C LEU A 149 2.27 14.99 3.68
N GLY A 150 3.31 15.74 3.29
CA GLY A 150 3.74 16.97 3.97
C GLY A 150 4.51 16.73 5.27
N GLN A 151 4.84 15.50 5.62
CA GLN A 151 5.62 15.12 6.80
C GLN A 151 7.05 14.77 6.38
N SER A 152 8.07 15.31 7.09
CA SER A 152 9.46 14.88 6.91
C SER A 152 9.65 13.50 7.51
N THR A 153 10.20 12.58 6.72
CA THR A 153 10.46 11.21 7.14
C THR A 153 11.84 10.75 6.67
N PRO A 154 12.54 9.90 7.44
CA PRO A 154 13.77 9.26 6.98
C PRO A 154 13.54 8.45 5.71
N GLU A 155 14.49 8.52 4.79
CA GLU A 155 14.57 7.72 3.58
C GLU A 155 15.96 7.12 3.49
N SER A 156 16.09 5.87 3.06
CA SER A 156 17.38 5.26 2.76
C SER A 156 17.43 4.79 1.32
N LEU A 157 18.61 4.96 0.72
CA LEU A 157 18.96 4.41 -0.58
C LEU A 157 19.70 3.09 -0.37
N PHE A 158 19.26 2.08 -1.09
CA PHE A 158 19.95 0.78 -1.20
C PHE A 158 20.27 0.50 -2.66
N GLU A 159 21.35 -0.26 -2.89
CA GLU A 159 21.66 -0.88 -4.16
C GLU A 159 21.29 -2.37 -4.09
N ALA A 160 20.79 -2.93 -5.19
CA ALA A 160 20.39 -4.32 -5.26
C ALA A 160 20.49 -4.87 -6.69
N GLU A 161 20.31 -6.16 -6.87
CA GLU A 161 20.15 -6.81 -8.16
C GLU A 161 18.69 -7.26 -8.33
N ALA A 162 18.04 -6.83 -9.41
CA ALA A 162 16.68 -7.23 -9.74
C ALA A 162 16.65 -8.18 -10.95
N GLY A 163 15.99 -9.32 -10.80
CA GLY A 163 15.74 -10.26 -11.88
C GLY A 163 14.61 -9.81 -12.79
N LEU A 164 14.87 -9.64 -14.09
CA LEU A 164 13.84 -9.38 -15.11
C LEU A 164 13.29 -10.69 -15.68
N ASP A 165 12.08 -10.64 -16.27
CA ASP A 165 11.36 -11.80 -16.82
C ASP A 165 12.12 -12.60 -17.87
N ALA A 166 13.14 -12.03 -18.51
CA ALA A 166 13.97 -12.70 -19.51
C ALA A 166 15.15 -13.48 -18.92
N GLY A 167 15.26 -13.62 -17.59
CA GLY A 167 16.41 -14.25 -16.93
C GLY A 167 17.67 -13.37 -16.98
N VAL A 168 17.50 -12.08 -17.12
CA VAL A 168 18.54 -11.05 -17.05
C VAL A 168 18.41 -10.36 -15.70
N SER A 169 19.53 -10.15 -14.99
CA SER A 169 19.57 -9.30 -13.80
C SER A 169 20.07 -7.91 -14.18
N VAL A 170 19.54 -6.89 -13.52
CA VAL A 170 19.96 -5.50 -13.64
C VAL A 170 20.26 -4.94 -12.25
N ASP A 171 21.28 -4.10 -12.15
CA ASP A 171 21.55 -3.35 -10.93
C ASP A 171 20.49 -2.28 -10.77
N VAL A 172 19.90 -2.19 -9.58
CA VAL A 172 18.83 -1.24 -9.26
C VAL A 172 19.18 -0.38 -8.05
N ASN A 173 18.63 0.81 -8.02
CA ASN A 173 18.51 1.63 -6.83
C ASN A 173 17.14 1.39 -6.21
N LEU A 174 17.12 1.32 -4.88
CA LEU A 174 15.93 1.10 -4.07
C LEU A 174 15.82 2.21 -3.02
N HIS A 175 14.81 3.06 -3.12
CA HIS A 175 14.47 4.09 -2.15
C HIS A 175 13.36 3.60 -1.24
N VAL A 176 13.58 3.62 0.06
CA VAL A 176 12.59 3.18 1.06
C VAL A 176 12.46 4.24 2.12
N THR A 177 11.22 4.66 2.42
CA THR A 177 10.95 5.57 3.53
C THR A 177 10.63 4.80 4.81
N GLU A 178 10.90 5.41 5.96
CA GLU A 178 10.23 4.98 7.19
C GLU A 178 8.73 5.23 7.10
N SER A 179 7.99 4.64 8.03
CA SER A 179 6.54 4.76 8.08
C SER A 179 6.08 6.18 8.43
N VAL A 180 5.18 6.73 7.62
CA VAL A 180 4.44 7.97 7.90
C VAL A 180 3.05 7.63 8.44
N GLU A 181 2.66 8.30 9.51
CA GLU A 181 1.36 8.09 10.17
C GLU A 181 0.32 9.07 9.61
N THR A 182 -0.86 8.55 9.26
CA THR A 182 -2.07 9.33 8.96
C THR A 182 -3.06 9.23 10.13
N THR A 183 -4.29 9.67 9.94
CA THR A 183 -5.33 9.54 10.98
C THR A 183 -5.64 8.08 11.30
N ASP A 184 -5.67 7.21 10.29
CA ASP A 184 -6.16 5.84 10.42
C ASP A 184 -5.14 4.78 9.98
N ASP A 185 -4.08 5.18 9.26
CA ASP A 185 -3.15 4.26 8.61
C ASP A 185 -1.68 4.64 8.83
N HIS A 186 -0.80 3.73 8.46
CA HIS A 186 0.63 3.91 8.28
C HIS A 186 1.01 3.66 6.83
N LEU A 187 1.85 4.52 6.24
CA LEU A 187 2.32 4.40 4.86
C LEU A 187 3.84 4.28 4.79
N VAL A 188 4.30 3.46 3.87
CA VAL A 188 5.71 3.35 3.45
C VAL A 188 5.75 3.50 1.94
N THR A 189 6.73 4.21 1.41
CA THR A 189 6.97 4.29 -0.03
C THR A 189 8.24 3.53 -0.43
N ILE A 190 8.18 2.89 -1.60
CA ILE A 190 9.24 2.07 -2.14
C ILE A 190 9.39 2.42 -3.62
N GLY A 191 10.52 3.02 -3.99
CA GLY A 191 10.87 3.33 -5.37
C GLY A 191 12.01 2.44 -5.84
N VAL A 192 11.86 1.77 -6.98
CA VAL A 192 12.90 0.91 -7.58
C VAL A 192 13.12 1.31 -9.02
N TYR A 193 14.36 1.48 -9.43
CA TYR A 193 14.71 1.76 -10.84
C TYR A 193 16.12 1.28 -11.18
N PRO A 194 16.38 0.91 -12.45
CA PRO A 194 17.71 0.54 -12.91
C PRO A 194 18.71 1.70 -12.76
N ARG A 195 19.92 1.39 -12.30
CA ARG A 195 20.98 2.38 -12.06
C ARG A 195 21.40 3.12 -13.33
N GLU A 196 21.25 2.50 -14.50
CA GLU A 196 21.54 3.12 -15.79
C GLU A 196 20.69 4.36 -16.09
N VAL A 197 19.52 4.49 -15.47
CA VAL A 197 18.58 5.60 -15.65
C VAL A 197 18.49 6.53 -14.43
N GLU A 198 19.35 6.38 -13.45
CA GLU A 198 19.38 7.14 -12.19
C GLU A 198 19.29 8.66 -12.42
N ALA A 199 19.99 9.19 -13.42
CA ALA A 199 20.02 10.63 -13.70
C ALA A 199 18.65 11.27 -13.95
N VAL A 200 17.60 10.46 -14.22
CA VAL A 200 16.24 10.89 -14.44
C VAL A 200 15.29 10.29 -13.39
N GLU A 201 15.46 9.01 -13.09
CA GLU A 201 14.52 8.31 -12.23
C GLU A 201 14.66 8.67 -10.74
N ALA A 202 15.83 9.13 -10.28
CA ALA A 202 15.97 9.64 -8.92
C ALA A 202 15.03 10.83 -8.64
N ASP A 203 14.99 11.81 -9.57
CA ASP A 203 14.09 12.97 -9.47
C ASP A 203 12.62 12.56 -9.60
N ASN A 204 12.31 11.59 -10.47
CA ASN A 204 10.95 11.07 -10.63
C ASN A 204 10.46 10.36 -9.36
N VAL A 205 11.28 9.49 -8.76
CA VAL A 205 10.93 8.81 -7.50
C VAL A 205 10.73 9.82 -6.37
N ALA A 206 11.59 10.84 -6.25
CA ALA A 206 11.41 11.92 -5.27
C ALA A 206 10.09 12.69 -5.50
N ALA A 207 9.71 12.95 -6.77
CA ALA A 207 8.44 13.57 -7.10
C ALA A 207 7.25 12.65 -6.75
N MET A 208 7.33 11.35 -7.07
CA MET A 208 6.32 10.35 -6.70
C MET A 208 6.13 10.28 -5.19
N THR A 209 7.22 10.24 -4.42
CA THR A 209 7.21 10.22 -2.95
C THR A 209 6.52 11.46 -2.37
N SER A 210 6.85 12.65 -2.89
CA SER A 210 6.22 13.91 -2.47
C SER A 210 4.75 14.03 -2.91
N GLY A 211 4.38 13.35 -3.99
CA GLY A 211 3.06 13.34 -4.60
C GLY A 211 2.11 12.28 -4.02
N VAL A 212 2.46 11.60 -2.95
CA VAL A 212 1.59 10.61 -2.30
C VAL A 212 0.31 11.27 -1.79
N VAL A 213 -0.81 10.58 -1.96
CA VAL A 213 -2.15 10.94 -1.47
C VAL A 213 -2.73 9.82 -0.62
N GLU A 214 -3.53 10.17 0.38
CA GLU A 214 -4.07 9.21 1.37
C GLU A 214 -5.09 8.22 0.78
N SER A 215 -5.64 8.50 -0.39
CA SER A 215 -6.59 7.59 -1.04
C SER A 215 -6.53 7.69 -2.55
N VAL A 216 -6.63 6.53 -3.22
CA VAL A 216 -6.82 6.42 -4.67
C VAL A 216 -8.24 5.98 -5.00
N GLU A 217 -8.75 6.42 -6.16
CA GLU A 217 -10.06 6.01 -6.68
C GLU A 217 -9.98 4.72 -7.49
#